data_ce02d7a42c2fdadc19daa185fbe03765
#
_entry.id   ce02d7a42c2fdadc19daa185fbe03765
#
_cell.length_a   1.000
_cell.length_b   1.000
_cell.length_c   1.000
_cell.angle_alpha   90.00
_cell.angle_beta   90.00
_cell.angle_gamma   90.00
#
_symmetry.space_group_name_H-M   'P 1'
#
loop_
_entity.id
_entity.type
_entity.pdbx_description
1 polymer ?
#
loop_
_entity_poly.entity_id
_entity_poly.type
_entity_poly.pdbx_seq_one_letter_code
_entity_poly.pdbx_strand_id
1 'polypeptide(L)'
;MTTSTEPASPPAAAQEGLRGNVLGLFDSIVMAVAGSAPAYTIAGSTAVLVAAVAFAGPAALLWCGIPMLGIAWAFNYLNRLEANAGATYAWVGRVLHPALGFMAGWSLVISATIFMVAGSLPAGSVTIDLFSAREANNTGLVTLVGAVWFLVMVALVIMGVRVTARAQWVMSGIEILILIVFAVLAVIHSASHSVAHFSWSWFGFSHFNGLAGFAAGGLVAAFYYWGWDVSSNLNEEMKDSKRTAGIGASSAS
;
A
#
# COMPACT_ATOMS: atom_id res chain seq x y z
N MET A 1 -51.04 13.14 41.33
CA MET A 1 -49.56 13.10 41.16
C MET A 1 -49.22 11.67 40.66
N THR A 2 -49.13 11.50 39.39
CA THR A 2 -48.70 10.25 38.75
C THR A 2 -47.25 10.39 38.35
N THR A 3 -46.34 9.77 39.11
CA THR A 3 -44.92 9.69 38.81
C THR A 3 -44.76 8.70 37.63
N SER A 4 -44.49 9.24 36.45
CA SER A 4 -44.00 8.46 35.29
C SER A 4 -42.60 7.99 35.56
N THR A 5 -42.41 6.73 35.87
CA THR A 5 -41.12 6.07 35.85
C THR A 5 -40.71 5.88 34.38
N GLU A 6 -39.79 6.72 33.91
CA GLU A 6 -39.08 6.57 32.65
C GLU A 6 -38.31 5.24 32.70
N PRO A 7 -38.46 4.34 31.72
CA PRO A 7 -37.71 3.07 31.73
C PRO A 7 -36.22 3.39 31.58
N ALA A 8 -35.41 2.90 32.52
CA ALA A 8 -33.97 3.03 32.48
C ALA A 8 -33.44 2.53 31.13
N SER A 9 -32.66 3.40 30.43
CA SER A 9 -31.97 3.03 29.20
C SER A 9 -31.14 1.78 29.46
N PRO A 10 -31.17 0.77 28.57
CA PRO A 10 -30.34 -0.41 28.75
C PRO A 10 -28.88 0.00 28.87
N PRO A 11 -28.09 -0.67 29.71
CA PRO A 11 -26.65 -0.37 29.81
C PRO A 11 -26.07 -0.48 28.40
N ALA A 12 -25.30 0.56 28.01
CA ALA A 12 -24.59 0.57 26.75
C ALA A 12 -23.82 -0.75 26.64
N ALA A 13 -24.29 -1.63 25.75
CA ALA A 13 -23.57 -2.85 25.40
C ALA A 13 -22.14 -2.40 25.09
N ALA A 14 -21.18 -2.99 25.76
CA ALA A 14 -19.77 -2.72 25.48
C ALA A 14 -19.62 -2.83 23.95
N GLN A 15 -19.29 -1.73 23.30
CA GLN A 15 -19.08 -1.71 21.88
C GLN A 15 -17.90 -2.64 21.61
N GLU A 16 -18.19 -3.88 21.26
CA GLU A 16 -17.24 -4.82 20.66
C GLU A 16 -16.91 -4.31 19.27
N GLY A 17 -16.23 -3.17 19.21
CA GLY A 17 -15.86 -2.48 18.00
C GLY A 17 -14.35 -2.23 17.96
N LEU A 18 -13.87 -1.77 16.80
CA LEU A 18 -12.50 -1.32 16.62
C LEU A 18 -12.15 -0.24 17.66
N ARG A 19 -10.90 -0.24 18.12
CA ARG A 19 -10.44 0.73 19.11
C ARG A 19 -10.30 2.11 18.50
N GLY A 20 -11.31 2.95 18.59
CA GLY A 20 -11.29 4.32 18.10
C GLY A 20 -10.22 5.19 18.76
N ASN A 21 -9.78 6.24 18.04
CA ASN A 21 -8.84 7.26 18.52
C ASN A 21 -7.44 6.74 18.94
N VAL A 22 -6.97 5.67 18.32
CA VAL A 22 -5.68 5.03 18.64
C VAL A 22 -4.56 5.59 17.77
N LEU A 23 -4.82 5.82 16.48
CA LEU A 23 -3.85 6.25 15.48
C LEU A 23 -3.96 7.75 15.19
N GLY A 24 -2.82 8.42 15.07
CA GLY A 24 -2.75 9.83 14.66
C GLY A 24 -2.56 10.01 13.17
N LEU A 25 -2.48 11.28 12.73
CA LEU A 25 -2.23 11.61 11.32
C LEU A 25 -0.91 11.00 10.80
N PHE A 26 0.13 11.06 11.61
CA PHE A 26 1.43 10.53 11.21
C PHE A 26 1.40 9.00 11.08
N ASP A 27 0.68 8.30 11.97
CA ASP A 27 0.46 6.86 11.86
C ASP A 27 -0.27 6.53 10.54
N SER A 28 -1.27 7.33 10.17
CA SER A 28 -2.00 7.18 8.91
C SER A 28 -1.08 7.28 7.69
N ILE A 29 -0.21 8.29 7.65
CA ILE A 29 0.76 8.48 6.56
C ILE A 29 1.74 7.30 6.50
N VAL A 30 2.31 6.92 7.65
CA VAL A 30 3.25 5.79 7.72
C VAL A 30 2.59 4.48 7.29
N MET A 31 1.35 4.23 7.70
CA MET A 31 0.63 3.02 7.30
C MET A 31 0.31 3.01 5.80
N ALA A 32 -0.01 4.17 5.21
CA ALA A 32 -0.24 4.28 3.77
C ALA A 32 1.07 4.07 2.97
N VAL A 33 2.18 4.67 3.40
CA VAL A 33 3.51 4.45 2.79
C VAL A 33 3.94 2.99 2.94
N ALA A 34 3.78 2.40 4.14
CA ALA A 34 4.10 1.00 4.37
C ALA A 34 3.23 0.06 3.51
N GLY A 35 1.95 0.41 3.29
CA GLY A 35 1.07 -0.32 2.38
C GLY A 35 1.56 -0.32 0.94
N SER A 36 2.12 0.80 0.49
CA SER A 36 2.72 0.92 -0.86
C SER A 36 4.06 0.19 -0.99
N ALA A 37 4.74 -0.10 0.14
CA ALA A 37 6.02 -0.81 0.22
C ALA A 37 7.03 -0.35 -0.86
N PRO A 38 7.45 0.93 -0.85
CA PRO A 38 8.14 1.54 -1.99
C PRO A 38 9.46 0.85 -2.35
N ALA A 39 10.27 0.40 -1.38
CA ALA A 39 11.51 -0.30 -1.68
C ALA A 39 11.24 -1.68 -2.31
N TYR A 40 10.26 -2.42 -1.80
CA TYR A 40 9.87 -3.70 -2.37
C TYR A 40 9.37 -3.52 -3.82
N THR A 41 8.52 -2.53 -4.01
CA THR A 41 7.92 -2.24 -5.33
C THR A 41 8.98 -1.81 -6.34
N ILE A 42 9.90 -0.92 -5.97
CA ILE A 42 11.01 -0.51 -6.83
C ILE A 42 11.91 -1.71 -7.15
N ALA A 43 12.32 -2.48 -6.14
CA ALA A 43 13.21 -3.62 -6.34
C ALA A 43 12.56 -4.72 -7.21
N GLY A 44 11.28 -5.03 -6.95
CA GLY A 44 10.57 -6.11 -7.65
C GLY A 44 10.05 -5.75 -9.04
N SER A 45 9.71 -4.47 -9.27
CA SER A 45 8.99 -4.07 -10.48
C SER A 45 9.82 -3.30 -11.50
N THR A 46 10.96 -2.68 -11.10
CA THR A 46 11.73 -1.83 -12.02
C THR A 46 12.28 -2.62 -13.22
N ALA A 47 12.81 -3.83 -13.00
CA ALA A 47 13.30 -4.67 -14.09
C ALA A 47 12.17 -5.04 -15.06
N VAL A 48 10.98 -5.36 -14.54
CA VAL A 48 9.79 -5.67 -15.33
C VAL A 48 9.31 -4.45 -16.12
N LEU A 49 9.30 -3.27 -15.50
CA LEU A 49 8.91 -2.02 -16.16
C LEU A 49 9.88 -1.69 -17.31
N VAL A 50 11.18 -1.79 -17.07
CA VAL A 50 12.20 -1.54 -18.10
C VAL A 50 12.11 -2.57 -19.22
N ALA A 51 11.87 -3.84 -18.91
CA ALA A 51 11.67 -4.88 -19.94
C ALA A 51 10.42 -4.63 -20.78
N ALA A 52 9.35 -4.09 -20.18
CA ALA A 52 8.09 -3.82 -20.88
C ALA A 52 8.16 -2.58 -21.78
N VAL A 53 8.78 -1.49 -21.33
CA VAL A 53 8.67 -0.19 -22.01
C VAL A 53 10.01 0.59 -22.11
N ALA A 54 11.13 -0.01 -21.72
CA ALA A 54 12.47 0.57 -21.82
C ALA A 54 12.52 2.04 -21.31
N PHE A 55 12.90 3.00 -22.17
CA PHE A 55 13.01 4.42 -21.83
C PHE A 55 11.65 5.12 -21.60
N ALA A 56 10.51 4.47 -21.89
CA ALA A 56 9.20 5.00 -21.53
C ALA A 56 8.80 4.71 -20.07
N GLY A 57 9.63 4.03 -19.28
CA GLY A 57 9.38 3.76 -17.86
C GLY A 57 9.00 4.99 -17.05
N PRO A 58 9.78 6.10 -17.10
CA PRO A 58 9.43 7.35 -16.41
C PRO A 58 8.07 7.94 -16.84
N ALA A 59 7.75 7.88 -18.14
CA ALA A 59 6.45 8.30 -18.65
C ALA A 59 5.32 7.39 -18.11
N ALA A 60 5.51 6.08 -18.09
CA ALA A 60 4.52 5.14 -17.56
C ALA A 60 4.19 5.45 -16.10
N LEU A 61 5.21 5.67 -15.26
CA LEU A 61 5.02 6.06 -13.86
C LEU A 61 4.28 7.40 -13.76
N LEU A 62 4.75 8.46 -14.43
CA LEU A 62 4.15 9.79 -14.37
C LEU A 62 2.68 9.78 -14.77
N TRP A 63 2.37 9.22 -15.96
CA TRP A 63 1.02 9.25 -16.51
C TRP A 63 0.05 8.32 -15.79
N CYS A 64 0.53 7.21 -15.21
CA CYS A 64 -0.28 6.34 -14.37
C CYS A 64 -0.54 6.96 -12.99
N GLY A 65 0.38 7.77 -12.46
CA GLY A 65 0.21 8.49 -11.20
C GLY A 65 -0.97 9.45 -11.20
N ILE A 66 -1.24 10.12 -12.34
CA ILE A 66 -2.34 11.09 -12.44
C ILE A 66 -3.71 10.49 -12.10
N PRO A 67 -4.17 9.38 -12.73
CA PRO A 67 -5.43 8.76 -12.35
C PRO A 67 -5.39 8.19 -10.92
N MET A 68 -4.24 7.71 -10.43
CA MET A 68 -4.13 7.20 -9.07
C MET A 68 -4.29 8.31 -8.03
N LEU A 69 -3.73 9.50 -8.25
CA LEU A 69 -4.01 10.69 -7.45
C LEU A 69 -5.50 11.05 -7.43
N GLY A 70 -6.17 10.94 -8.57
CA GLY A 70 -7.62 11.15 -8.68
C GLY A 70 -8.40 10.16 -7.82
N ILE A 71 -8.01 8.88 -7.84
CA ILE A 71 -8.60 7.82 -7.01
C ILE A 71 -8.36 8.10 -5.52
N ALA A 72 -7.13 8.46 -5.12
CA ALA A 72 -6.81 8.79 -3.74
C ALA A 72 -7.63 10.00 -3.23
N TRP A 73 -7.85 11.00 -4.08
CA TRP A 73 -8.72 12.14 -3.76
C TRP A 73 -10.18 11.73 -3.60
N ALA A 74 -10.67 10.82 -4.44
CA ALA A 74 -12.03 10.27 -4.29
C ALA A 74 -12.18 9.52 -2.96
N PHE A 75 -11.20 8.71 -2.57
CA PHE A 75 -11.17 8.04 -1.27
C PHE A 75 -11.17 9.04 -0.10
N ASN A 76 -10.36 10.11 -0.19
CA ASN A 76 -10.35 11.18 0.80
C ASN A 76 -11.74 11.83 0.93
N TYR A 77 -12.39 12.12 -0.19
CA TYR A 77 -13.74 12.69 -0.20
C TYR A 77 -14.78 11.74 0.42
N LEU A 78 -14.78 10.48 0.02
CA LEU A 78 -15.70 9.46 0.54
C LEU A 78 -15.48 9.23 2.03
N ASN A 79 -14.24 9.20 2.50
CA ASN A 79 -13.92 9.07 3.91
C ASN A 79 -14.43 10.25 4.75
N ARG A 80 -14.41 11.48 4.21
CA ARG A 80 -15.01 12.66 4.89
C ARG A 80 -16.53 12.56 5.01
N LEU A 81 -17.18 12.00 4.02
CA LEU A 81 -18.63 11.78 4.06
C LEU A 81 -18.99 10.67 5.05
N GLU A 82 -18.24 9.58 5.00
CA GLU A 82 -18.49 8.42 5.83
C GLU A 82 -17.18 7.69 6.14
N ALA A 83 -16.69 7.85 7.38
CA ALA A 83 -15.61 7.07 7.90
C ALA A 83 -16.12 5.66 8.26
N ASN A 84 -15.70 4.65 7.51
CA ASN A 84 -16.10 3.26 7.70
C ASN A 84 -14.93 2.34 7.34
N ALA A 85 -14.52 1.46 8.24
CA ALA A 85 -13.38 0.55 8.03
C ALA A 85 -13.60 -0.42 6.85
N GLY A 86 -14.84 -0.63 6.44
CA GLY A 86 -15.15 -1.36 5.21
C GLY A 86 -14.80 -0.61 3.93
N ALA A 87 -14.48 0.70 4.03
CA ALA A 87 -14.05 1.57 2.91
C ALA A 87 -14.77 1.22 1.60
N THR A 88 -14.05 0.72 0.61
CA THR A 88 -14.59 0.39 -0.73
C THR A 88 -15.83 -0.52 -0.66
N TYR A 89 -15.82 -1.55 0.21
CA TYR A 89 -16.98 -2.40 0.41
C TYR A 89 -18.24 -1.59 0.82
N ALA A 90 -18.09 -0.76 1.85
CA ALA A 90 -19.19 0.01 2.42
C ALA A 90 -19.69 1.08 1.43
N TRP A 91 -18.78 1.84 0.83
CA TRP A 91 -19.13 2.94 -0.06
C TRP A 91 -19.77 2.46 -1.36
N VAL A 92 -19.21 1.43 -2.01
CA VAL A 92 -19.77 0.85 -3.25
C VAL A 92 -21.12 0.20 -2.98
N GLY A 93 -21.24 -0.53 -1.84
CA GLY A 93 -22.50 -1.18 -1.46
C GLY A 93 -23.62 -0.19 -1.19
N ARG A 94 -23.29 0.98 -0.64
CA ARG A 94 -24.28 2.03 -0.32
C ARG A 94 -24.64 2.90 -1.52
N VAL A 95 -23.64 3.30 -2.32
CA VAL A 95 -23.83 4.28 -3.41
C VAL A 95 -24.37 3.60 -4.68
N LEU A 96 -23.90 2.40 -4.99
CA LEU A 96 -24.27 1.68 -6.20
C LEU A 96 -25.25 0.54 -5.92
N HIS A 97 -24.75 -0.56 -5.38
CA HIS A 97 -25.58 -1.74 -5.08
C HIS A 97 -24.88 -2.66 -4.08
N PRO A 98 -25.59 -3.27 -3.10
CA PRO A 98 -25.00 -4.16 -2.10
C PRO A 98 -24.18 -5.32 -2.70
N ALA A 99 -24.63 -5.92 -3.80
CA ALA A 99 -23.89 -7.00 -4.47
C ALA A 99 -22.56 -6.52 -5.05
N LEU A 100 -22.49 -5.29 -5.59
CA LEU A 100 -21.24 -4.70 -6.10
C LEU A 100 -20.30 -4.38 -4.93
N GLY A 101 -20.83 -3.90 -3.81
CA GLY A 101 -20.05 -3.71 -2.58
C GLY A 101 -19.43 -5.02 -2.10
N PHE A 102 -20.22 -6.09 -2.05
CA PHE A 102 -19.72 -7.42 -1.70
C PHE A 102 -18.61 -7.88 -2.65
N MET A 103 -18.80 -7.76 -3.96
CA MET A 103 -17.78 -8.10 -4.95
C MET A 103 -16.50 -7.29 -4.78
N ALA A 104 -16.60 -5.98 -4.52
CA ALA A 104 -15.47 -5.12 -4.27
C ALA A 104 -14.68 -5.54 -3.02
N GLY A 105 -15.37 -5.76 -1.90
CA GLY A 105 -14.76 -6.25 -0.66
C GLY A 105 -14.12 -7.63 -0.82
N TRP A 106 -14.81 -8.55 -1.49
CA TRP A 106 -14.30 -9.90 -1.77
C TRP A 106 -13.04 -9.87 -2.62
N SER A 107 -13.02 -9.03 -3.65
CA SER A 107 -11.84 -8.83 -4.50
C SER A 107 -10.64 -8.31 -3.72
N LEU A 108 -10.85 -7.38 -2.79
CA LEU A 108 -9.79 -6.87 -1.90
C LEU A 108 -9.24 -7.98 -0.99
N VAL A 109 -10.10 -8.78 -0.38
CA VAL A 109 -9.68 -9.90 0.49
C VAL A 109 -8.85 -10.92 -0.29
N ILE A 110 -9.31 -11.32 -1.47
CA ILE A 110 -8.58 -12.27 -2.32
C ILE A 110 -7.23 -11.68 -2.76
N SER A 111 -7.22 -10.44 -3.26
CA SER A 111 -5.99 -9.78 -3.71
C SER A 111 -4.98 -9.64 -2.56
N ALA A 112 -5.42 -9.21 -1.38
CA ALA A 112 -4.56 -9.09 -0.21
C ALA A 112 -4.01 -10.46 0.23
N THR A 113 -4.83 -11.50 0.23
CA THR A 113 -4.41 -12.86 0.59
C THR A 113 -3.35 -13.39 -0.38
N ILE A 114 -3.58 -13.25 -1.69
CA ILE A 114 -2.62 -13.66 -2.72
C ILE A 114 -1.32 -12.88 -2.59
N PHE A 115 -1.43 -11.55 -2.37
CA PHE A 115 -0.25 -10.69 -2.21
C PHE A 115 0.56 -11.07 -0.97
N MET A 116 -0.06 -11.34 0.16
CA MET A 116 0.63 -11.75 1.39
C MET A 116 1.45 -13.04 1.19
N VAL A 117 0.88 -14.02 0.48
CA VAL A 117 1.58 -15.27 0.15
C VAL A 117 2.70 -15.01 -0.86
N ALA A 118 2.40 -14.33 -1.96
CA ALA A 118 3.37 -14.04 -3.02
C ALA A 118 4.51 -13.13 -2.53
N GLY A 119 4.21 -12.13 -1.69
CA GLY A 119 5.18 -11.18 -1.15
C GLY A 119 6.12 -11.79 -0.09
N SER A 120 5.73 -12.87 0.55
CA SER A 120 6.60 -13.57 1.52
C SER A 120 7.79 -14.28 0.85
N LEU A 121 7.64 -14.74 -0.38
CA LEU A 121 8.71 -15.44 -1.10
C LEU A 121 9.92 -14.55 -1.42
N PRO A 122 9.78 -13.35 -1.99
CA PRO A 122 10.89 -12.41 -2.14
C PRO A 122 11.55 -12.05 -0.80
N ALA A 123 10.78 -11.87 0.28
CA ALA A 123 11.35 -11.61 1.59
C ALA A 123 12.25 -12.77 2.06
N GLY A 124 11.84 -14.00 1.82
CA GLY A 124 12.64 -15.19 2.07
C GLY A 124 13.90 -15.23 1.21
N SER A 125 13.77 -15.01 -0.10
CA SER A 125 14.89 -15.03 -1.05
C SER A 125 15.94 -13.97 -0.71
N VAL A 126 15.53 -12.71 -0.52
CA VAL A 126 16.45 -11.61 -0.18
C VAL A 126 17.13 -11.85 1.16
N THR A 127 16.41 -12.38 2.16
CA THR A 127 17.01 -12.70 3.45
C THR A 127 18.13 -13.74 3.32
N ILE A 128 17.92 -14.78 2.49
CA ILE A 128 18.93 -15.81 2.25
C ILE A 128 20.09 -15.24 1.45
N ASP A 129 19.82 -14.39 0.45
CA ASP A 129 20.83 -13.79 -0.43
C ASP A 129 21.87 -12.98 0.34
N LEU A 130 21.48 -12.35 1.45
CA LEU A 130 22.39 -11.65 2.36
C LEU A 130 23.50 -12.55 2.94
N PHE A 131 23.27 -13.87 3.00
CA PHE A 131 24.21 -14.83 3.54
C PHE A 131 24.80 -15.75 2.46
N SER A 132 24.03 -16.09 1.43
CA SER A 132 24.43 -17.00 0.36
C SER A 132 23.57 -16.85 -0.89
N ALA A 133 24.09 -16.20 -1.91
CA ALA A 133 23.42 -16.04 -3.20
C ALA A 133 23.08 -17.40 -3.87
N ARG A 134 23.86 -18.45 -3.59
CA ARG A 134 23.59 -19.81 -4.10
C ARG A 134 22.31 -20.39 -3.52
N GLU A 135 22.13 -20.27 -2.21
CA GLU A 135 20.98 -20.81 -1.48
C GLU A 135 19.70 -19.99 -1.70
N ALA A 136 19.82 -18.74 -2.14
CA ALA A 136 18.68 -17.87 -2.48
C ALA A 136 17.82 -18.42 -3.64
N ASN A 137 18.35 -19.40 -4.42
CA ASN A 137 17.61 -20.10 -5.45
C ASN A 137 17.00 -21.43 -4.96
N ASN A 138 17.22 -21.82 -3.73
CA ASN A 138 16.63 -23.03 -3.14
C ASN A 138 15.19 -22.77 -2.73
N THR A 139 14.24 -23.20 -3.57
CA THR A 139 12.80 -22.96 -3.36
C THR A 139 12.31 -23.42 -1.98
N GLY A 140 12.78 -24.55 -1.48
CA GLY A 140 12.38 -25.07 -0.16
C GLY A 140 12.81 -24.13 0.98
N LEU A 141 14.07 -23.68 0.95
CA LEU A 141 14.63 -22.78 1.95
C LEU A 141 13.98 -21.38 1.86
N VAL A 142 13.79 -20.88 0.65
CA VAL A 142 13.09 -19.59 0.38
C VAL A 142 11.67 -19.63 0.94
N THR A 143 10.93 -20.69 0.67
CA THR A 143 9.56 -20.88 1.20
C THR A 143 9.55 -20.95 2.73
N LEU A 144 10.49 -21.67 3.32
CA LEU A 144 10.57 -21.78 4.79
C LEU A 144 10.85 -20.41 5.43
N VAL A 145 11.85 -19.68 4.96
CA VAL A 145 12.20 -18.35 5.49
C VAL A 145 11.09 -17.34 5.23
N GLY A 146 10.47 -17.39 4.05
CA GLY A 146 9.30 -16.57 3.73
C GLY A 146 8.12 -16.86 4.66
N ALA A 147 7.84 -18.13 4.96
CA ALA A 147 6.81 -18.51 5.92
C ALA A 147 7.10 -18.01 7.33
N VAL A 148 8.37 -18.02 7.76
CA VAL A 148 8.76 -17.45 9.07
C VAL A 148 8.47 -15.94 9.09
N TRP A 149 8.85 -15.18 8.04
CA TRP A 149 8.53 -13.75 7.93
C TRP A 149 7.03 -13.52 7.97
N PHE A 150 6.25 -14.29 7.23
CA PHE A 150 4.79 -14.22 7.25
C PHE A 150 4.23 -14.39 8.66
N LEU A 151 4.67 -15.43 9.39
CA LEU A 151 4.23 -15.69 10.75
C LEU A 151 4.63 -14.58 11.73
N VAL A 152 5.84 -14.00 11.58
CA VAL A 152 6.27 -12.85 12.38
C VAL A 152 5.34 -11.64 12.14
N MET A 153 5.00 -11.35 10.89
CA MET A 153 4.08 -10.25 10.57
C MET A 153 2.66 -10.50 11.09
N VAL A 154 2.15 -11.73 10.96
CA VAL A 154 0.86 -12.11 11.54
C VAL A 154 0.85 -11.94 13.05
N ALA A 155 1.91 -12.35 13.74
CA ALA A 155 2.04 -12.16 15.18
C ALA A 155 2.00 -10.69 15.58
N LEU A 156 2.70 -9.80 14.86
CA LEU A 156 2.66 -8.36 15.10
C LEU A 156 1.23 -7.78 14.92
N VAL A 157 0.50 -8.23 13.92
CA VAL A 157 -0.88 -7.79 13.68
C VAL A 157 -1.81 -8.25 14.81
N ILE A 158 -1.68 -9.52 15.26
CA ILE A 158 -2.46 -10.07 16.39
C ILE A 158 -2.19 -9.30 17.69
N MET A 159 -0.98 -8.78 17.87
CA MET A 159 -0.63 -7.96 19.05
C MET A 159 -1.36 -6.60 19.06
N GLY A 160 -1.97 -6.22 17.95
CA GLY A 160 -2.85 -5.06 17.83
C GLY A 160 -2.26 -3.90 17.04
N VAL A 161 -3.15 -3.02 16.60
CA VAL A 161 -2.85 -1.93 15.66
C VAL A 161 -1.75 -0.97 16.12
N ARG A 162 -1.64 -0.70 17.42
CA ARG A 162 -0.55 0.15 17.96
C ARG A 162 0.83 -0.48 17.81
N VAL A 163 0.93 -1.78 18.02
CA VAL A 163 2.19 -2.52 17.86
C VAL A 163 2.57 -2.54 16.40
N THR A 164 1.62 -2.87 15.55
CA THR A 164 1.78 -2.86 14.09
C THR A 164 2.22 -1.49 13.59
N ALA A 165 1.55 -0.40 13.98
CA ALA A 165 1.92 0.95 13.60
C ALA A 165 3.35 1.32 14.04
N ARG A 166 3.75 0.99 15.27
CA ARG A 166 5.13 1.24 15.74
C ARG A 166 6.17 0.43 14.97
N ALA A 167 5.87 -0.83 14.66
CA ALA A 167 6.74 -1.66 13.82
C ALA A 167 6.90 -1.03 12.43
N GLN A 168 5.80 -0.58 11.82
CA GLN A 168 5.83 0.10 10.53
C GLN A 168 6.62 1.42 10.56
N TRP A 169 6.56 2.18 11.66
CA TRP A 169 7.40 3.38 11.80
C TRP A 169 8.88 3.09 11.64
N VAL A 170 9.35 2.04 12.33
CA VAL A 170 10.76 1.64 12.28
C VAL A 170 11.10 1.10 10.89
N MET A 171 10.28 0.20 10.37
CA MET A 171 10.53 -0.45 9.08
C MET A 171 10.49 0.56 7.94
N SER A 172 9.46 1.41 7.87
CA SER A 172 9.36 2.44 6.83
C SER A 172 10.45 3.51 6.97
N GLY A 173 10.86 3.86 8.18
CA GLY A 173 11.99 4.76 8.40
C GLY A 173 13.30 4.21 7.82
N ILE A 174 13.59 2.93 8.08
CA ILE A 174 14.76 2.24 7.51
C ILE A 174 14.63 2.14 5.98
N GLU A 175 13.45 1.77 5.49
CA GLU A 175 13.15 1.66 4.06
C GLU A 175 13.42 2.97 3.31
N ILE A 176 12.86 4.09 3.79
CA ILE A 176 13.06 5.40 3.17
C ILE A 176 14.53 5.82 3.22
N LEU A 177 15.23 5.57 4.34
CA LEU A 177 16.65 5.85 4.45
C LEU A 177 17.45 5.07 3.38
N ILE A 178 17.18 3.78 3.23
CA ILE A 178 17.83 2.92 2.22
C ILE A 178 17.55 3.46 0.81
N LEU A 179 16.30 3.83 0.52
CA LEU A 179 15.92 4.39 -0.79
C LEU A 179 16.63 5.71 -1.08
N ILE A 180 16.77 6.60 -0.10
CA ILE A 180 17.50 7.86 -0.26
C ILE A 180 18.99 7.57 -0.57
N VAL A 181 19.61 6.69 0.22
CA VAL A 181 21.00 6.30 0.01
C VAL A 181 21.19 5.68 -1.37
N PHE A 182 20.30 4.75 -1.74
CA PHE A 182 20.32 4.11 -3.06
C PHE A 182 20.16 5.14 -4.19
N ALA A 183 19.22 6.08 -4.07
CA ALA A 183 19.00 7.11 -5.08
C ALA A 183 20.25 8.00 -5.26
N VAL A 184 20.87 8.43 -4.16
CA VAL A 184 22.10 9.23 -4.20
C VAL A 184 23.24 8.44 -4.87
N LEU A 185 23.45 7.20 -4.47
CA LEU A 185 24.49 6.35 -5.06
C LEU A 185 24.23 6.06 -6.54
N ALA A 186 22.97 5.83 -6.92
CA ALA A 186 22.59 5.63 -8.31
C ALA A 186 22.88 6.85 -9.18
N VAL A 187 22.57 8.06 -8.69
CA VAL A 187 22.87 9.32 -9.40
C VAL A 187 24.39 9.51 -9.55
N ILE A 188 25.16 9.31 -8.49
CA ILE A 188 26.63 9.43 -8.53
C ILE A 188 27.23 8.42 -9.51
N HIS A 189 26.77 7.16 -9.45
CA HIS A 189 27.29 6.11 -10.34
C HIS A 189 26.90 6.35 -11.79
N SER A 190 25.67 6.78 -12.05
CA SER A 190 25.18 7.03 -13.42
C SER A 190 25.87 8.22 -14.08
N ALA A 191 26.39 9.17 -13.31
CA ALA A 191 27.14 10.31 -13.86
C ALA A 191 28.37 9.91 -14.66
N SER A 192 29.02 8.79 -14.28
CA SER A 192 30.24 8.28 -14.93
C SER A 192 30.01 7.00 -15.77
N HIS A 193 28.92 6.28 -15.57
CA HIS A 193 28.66 4.97 -16.18
C HIS A 193 27.27 4.86 -16.82
N SER A 194 26.69 5.98 -17.26
CA SER A 194 25.36 5.95 -17.85
C SER A 194 25.33 5.20 -19.18
N VAL A 195 24.38 4.29 -19.33
CA VAL A 195 24.12 3.56 -20.59
C VAL A 195 23.49 4.49 -21.65
N ALA A 196 22.80 5.53 -21.21
CA ALA A 196 22.19 6.54 -22.08
C ALA A 196 22.20 7.90 -21.38
N HIS A 197 22.31 8.97 -22.18
CA HIS A 197 22.17 10.33 -21.66
C HIS A 197 20.72 10.63 -21.30
N PHE A 198 20.52 11.28 -20.14
CA PHE A 198 19.19 11.70 -19.70
C PHE A 198 18.52 12.57 -20.79
N SER A 199 17.24 12.29 -21.05
CA SER A 199 16.41 13.05 -21.97
C SER A 199 15.02 13.29 -21.40
N TRP A 200 14.55 14.52 -21.48
CA TRP A 200 13.18 14.88 -21.12
C TRP A 200 12.13 14.16 -21.97
N SER A 201 12.51 13.63 -23.15
CA SER A 201 11.62 12.84 -23.98
C SER A 201 11.15 11.54 -23.30
N TRP A 202 11.87 11.05 -22.29
CA TRP A 202 11.48 9.87 -21.52
C TRP A 202 10.20 10.04 -20.70
N PHE A 203 9.76 11.28 -20.48
CA PHE A 203 8.49 11.59 -19.82
C PHE A 203 7.32 11.78 -20.80
N GLY A 204 7.59 11.76 -22.09
CA GLY A 204 6.60 11.87 -23.17
C GLY A 204 6.13 10.51 -23.69
N PHE A 205 5.20 10.56 -24.63
CA PHE A 205 4.63 9.35 -25.26
C PHE A 205 5.48 8.76 -26.39
N SER A 206 6.53 9.46 -26.85
CA SER A 206 7.33 9.10 -28.03
C SER A 206 8.07 7.76 -27.93
N HIS A 207 8.34 7.30 -26.72
CA HIS A 207 9.06 6.04 -26.48
C HIS A 207 8.14 4.82 -26.28
N PHE A 208 6.80 5.04 -26.24
CA PHE A 208 5.88 3.91 -26.19
C PHE A 208 5.69 3.28 -27.59
N ASN A 209 5.62 1.96 -27.61
CA ASN A 209 5.23 1.24 -28.83
C ASN A 209 3.69 1.23 -28.96
N GLY A 210 3.15 2.42 -29.29
CA GLY A 210 1.71 2.64 -29.41
C GLY A 210 0.93 2.45 -28.10
N LEU A 211 -0.39 2.28 -28.25
CA LEU A 211 -1.30 2.10 -27.12
C LEU A 211 -1.01 0.82 -26.32
N ALA A 212 -0.60 -0.25 -27.01
CA ALA A 212 -0.28 -1.50 -26.34
C ALA A 212 0.94 -1.38 -25.43
N GLY A 213 1.98 -0.64 -25.86
CA GLY A 213 3.14 -0.34 -25.02
C GLY A 213 2.78 0.55 -23.83
N PHE A 214 1.93 1.57 -24.04
CA PHE A 214 1.40 2.39 -22.96
C PHE A 214 0.61 1.57 -21.94
N ALA A 215 -0.28 0.66 -22.39
CA ALA A 215 -1.06 -0.20 -21.51
C ALA A 215 -0.17 -1.18 -20.73
N ALA A 216 0.84 -1.76 -21.35
CA ALA A 216 1.79 -2.66 -20.69
C ALA A 216 2.60 -1.92 -19.60
N GLY A 217 3.13 -0.73 -19.91
CA GLY A 217 3.82 0.11 -18.94
C GLY A 217 2.90 0.58 -17.82
N GLY A 218 1.68 0.98 -18.14
CA GLY A 218 0.66 1.40 -17.17
C GLY A 218 0.26 0.30 -16.20
N LEU A 219 0.16 -0.94 -16.67
CA LEU A 219 -0.15 -2.09 -15.82
C LEU A 219 0.94 -2.32 -14.77
N VAL A 220 2.21 -2.25 -15.17
CA VAL A 220 3.34 -2.37 -14.22
C VAL A 220 3.42 -1.14 -13.31
N ALA A 221 3.23 0.07 -13.87
CA ALA A 221 3.26 1.31 -13.12
C ALA A 221 2.14 1.39 -12.06
N ALA A 222 0.96 0.83 -12.34
CA ALA A 222 -0.13 0.77 -11.37
C ALA A 222 0.27 0.01 -10.10
N PHE A 223 1.17 -0.96 -10.20
CA PHE A 223 1.67 -1.70 -9.04
C PHE A 223 2.50 -0.82 -8.10
N TYR A 224 3.20 0.20 -8.60
CA TYR A 224 3.95 1.16 -7.78
C TYR A 224 3.05 2.01 -6.89
N TYR A 225 1.80 2.20 -7.29
CA TYR A 225 0.82 3.02 -6.60
C TYR A 225 -0.18 2.20 -5.78
N TRP A 226 -0.01 0.87 -5.67
CA TRP A 226 -0.89 0.02 -4.90
C TRP A 226 -0.62 0.14 -3.40
N GLY A 227 -1.68 -0.01 -2.57
CA GLY A 227 -1.57 -0.29 -1.14
C GLY A 227 -1.72 0.92 -0.21
N TRP A 228 -1.74 2.15 -0.73
CA TRP A 228 -1.97 3.35 0.08
C TRP A 228 -3.37 3.39 0.73
N ASP A 229 -4.33 2.65 0.20
CA ASP A 229 -5.72 2.55 0.67
C ASP A 229 -5.85 1.87 2.04
N VAL A 230 -4.81 1.21 2.53
CA VAL A 230 -4.73 0.63 3.89
C VAL A 230 -5.09 1.67 4.96
N SER A 231 -4.68 2.93 4.80
CA SER A 231 -5.04 3.99 5.74
C SER A 231 -6.55 4.25 5.79
N SER A 232 -7.26 4.08 4.69
CA SER A 232 -8.73 4.21 4.64
C SER A 232 -9.44 3.05 5.34
N ASN A 233 -8.87 1.85 5.32
CA ASN A 233 -9.40 0.68 6.02
C ASN A 233 -9.17 0.75 7.55
N LEU A 234 -8.27 1.61 8.02
CA LEU A 234 -7.98 1.88 9.43
C LEU A 234 -8.69 3.12 9.97
N ASN A 235 -9.59 3.73 9.19
CA ASN A 235 -10.17 5.03 9.50
C ASN A 235 -10.91 5.08 10.84
N GLU A 236 -11.63 4.02 11.24
CA GLU A 236 -12.36 3.97 12.51
C GLU A 236 -11.44 3.92 13.74
N GLU A 237 -10.19 3.50 13.59
CA GLU A 237 -9.18 3.49 14.64
C GLU A 237 -8.40 4.82 14.73
N MET A 238 -8.59 5.72 13.78
CA MET A 238 -7.88 7.01 13.71
C MET A 238 -8.55 8.11 14.52
N LYS A 239 -7.72 8.98 15.09
CA LYS A 239 -8.16 10.27 15.68
C LYS A 239 -8.66 11.15 14.55
N ASP A 240 -9.85 11.77 14.76
CA ASP A 240 -10.49 12.59 13.73
C ASP A 240 -10.55 11.84 12.37
N SER A 241 -11.16 10.66 12.40
CA SER A 241 -11.16 9.67 11.31
C SER A 241 -11.55 10.24 9.94
N LYS A 242 -12.54 11.16 9.92
CA LYS A 242 -13.00 11.81 8.67
C LYS A 242 -11.94 12.64 7.97
N ARG A 243 -10.92 13.12 8.69
CA ARG A 243 -9.84 13.95 8.16
C ARG A 243 -8.54 13.16 8.01
N THR A 244 -8.17 12.45 9.05
CA THR A 244 -6.85 11.83 9.19
C THR A 244 -6.61 10.71 8.18
N ALA A 245 -7.56 9.79 8.01
CA ALA A 245 -7.40 8.66 7.08
C ALA A 245 -7.30 9.11 5.62
N GLY A 246 -8.13 10.10 5.23
CA GLY A 246 -8.10 10.63 3.88
C GLY A 246 -6.82 11.38 3.53
N ILE A 247 -6.24 12.13 4.48
CA ILE A 247 -4.95 12.81 4.28
C ILE A 247 -3.83 11.77 4.18
N GLY A 248 -3.83 10.73 5.02
CA GLY A 248 -2.87 9.64 4.96
C GLY A 248 -2.83 9.00 3.57
N ALA A 249 -3.98 8.61 3.06
CA ALA A 249 -4.12 8.02 1.73
C ALA A 249 -3.59 8.95 0.61
N SER A 250 -3.97 10.24 0.62
CA SER A 250 -3.56 11.19 -0.41
C SER A 250 -2.10 11.65 -0.32
N SER A 251 -1.41 11.42 0.80
CA SER A 251 0.01 11.78 0.95
C SER A 251 0.97 10.65 0.56
N ALA A 252 0.46 9.43 0.40
CA ALA A 252 1.26 8.26 0.01
C ALA A 252 1.09 7.86 -1.47
N SER A 253 0.12 8.45 -2.17
CA SER A 253 -0.11 8.30 -3.60
C SER A 253 0.64 9.38 -4.41
#